data_b1b9c50d5dc00bd4cbcb430c917b2a39
#
_entry.id   b1b9c50d5dc00bd4cbcb430c917b2a39
#
_cell.length_a   1.000
_cell.length_b   1.000
_cell.length_c   1.000
_cell.angle_alpha   90.00
_cell.angle_beta   90.00
_cell.angle_gamma   90.00
#
_symmetry.space_group_name_H-M   'P 1'
#
loop_
_entity.id
_entity.type
_entity.pdbx_description
1 polymer ?
#
loop_
_entity_poly.entity_id
_entity_poly.type
_entity_poly.pdbx_seq_one_letter_code
_entity_poly.pdbx_strand_id
1 'polypeptide(L)'
;MNDQILDNKGNNFLSAVHLEKNLAGVAFLDISTGEFFVAEGSVDYISKLVNNFSPNEVLYQRNKDTQFQDKFNTKAYTFRLDEWVFEKDFASEKLLNQFGTKSLKGFGIEKMDLAVTAAGVVLHYISTAEHHKISHISSIQRIEKDHHVWMDDFTISNLELIHSPHYLSLIHI
;
A
#
# COMPACT_ATOMS: atom_id res chain seq x y z
N MET A 1 16.61 3.33 21.80
CA MET A 1 16.02 2.44 22.68
C MET A 1 14.55 2.41 22.58
N ASN A 2 13.93 3.40 23.04
CA ASN A 2 12.50 3.43 22.92
C ASN A 2 12.03 3.34 21.50
N ASP A 3 12.86 3.77 20.62
CA ASP A 3 12.50 3.74 19.22
C ASP A 3 12.23 2.34 18.75
N GLN A 4 13.00 1.43 19.26
CA GLN A 4 12.80 0.06 18.84
C GLN A 4 11.47 -0.45 19.32
N ILE A 5 11.09 -0.01 20.49
CA ILE A 5 9.82 -0.45 21.03
C ILE A 5 8.69 0.05 20.17
N LEU A 6 8.80 1.28 19.74
CA LEU A 6 7.78 1.85 18.88
C LEU A 6 7.73 1.13 17.55
N ASP A 7 8.89 0.83 17.04
CA ASP A 7 8.95 0.15 15.76
C ASP A 7 8.35 -1.23 15.82
N ASN A 8 8.50 -1.86 16.96
CA ASN A 8 7.96 -3.18 17.11
C ASN A 8 6.45 -3.21 17.07
N LYS A 9 5.85 -2.10 17.44
CA LYS A 9 4.43 -2.05 17.50
C LYS A 9 3.79 -1.92 16.18
N GLY A 10 4.46 -1.28 15.27
CA GLY A 10 3.88 -1.06 13.96
C GLY A 10 4.94 -1.04 12.92
N ASN A 11 4.52 -1.20 11.71
CA ASN A 11 5.42 -1.18 10.57
C ASN A 11 5.56 0.25 10.09
N ASN A 12 6.71 0.54 9.47
CA ASN A 12 6.93 1.84 8.88
C ASN A 12 6.54 1.77 7.42
N PHE A 13 5.27 2.03 7.14
CA PHE A 13 4.77 1.92 5.78
C PHE A 13 4.94 3.20 5.00
N LEU A 14 5.38 3.04 3.77
CA LEU A 14 5.31 4.08 2.76
C LEU A 14 4.11 3.72 1.91
N SER A 15 3.25 4.69 1.65
CA SER A 15 2.01 4.43 0.95
C SER A 15 1.85 5.34 -0.25
N ALA A 16 1.05 4.92 -1.21
CA ALA A 16 0.66 5.76 -2.33
C ALA A 16 -0.81 5.55 -2.58
N VAL A 17 -1.52 6.63 -2.90
CA VAL A 17 -2.94 6.58 -3.19
C VAL A 17 -3.18 7.14 -4.57
N HIS A 18 -3.87 6.37 -5.40
CA HIS A 18 -4.26 6.82 -6.73
C HIS A 18 -5.77 7.00 -6.76
N LEU A 19 -6.20 8.22 -7.01
CA LEU A 19 -7.63 8.56 -7.02
C LEU A 19 -8.16 8.64 -8.44
N GLU A 20 -9.34 8.05 -8.65
CA GLU A 20 -9.96 8.05 -9.95
C GLU A 20 -11.46 8.15 -9.75
N LYS A 21 -12.00 9.36 -9.78
CA LYS A 21 -13.42 9.59 -9.52
C LYS A 21 -13.79 9.10 -8.12
N ASN A 22 -14.66 8.11 -8.04
CA ASN A 22 -15.12 7.59 -6.75
C ASN A 22 -14.30 6.40 -6.26
N LEU A 23 -13.30 6.01 -7.02
CA LEU A 23 -12.51 4.85 -6.69
C LEU A 23 -11.09 5.26 -6.33
N ALA A 24 -10.43 4.40 -5.61
CA ALA A 24 -9.04 4.65 -5.26
C ALA A 24 -8.29 3.33 -5.18
N GLY A 25 -6.99 3.41 -5.45
CA GLY A 25 -6.10 2.30 -5.24
C GLY A 25 -5.05 2.74 -4.22
N VAL A 26 -4.55 1.81 -3.45
CA VAL A 26 -3.55 2.13 -2.45
C VAL A 26 -2.52 1.02 -2.37
N ALA A 27 -1.30 1.41 -2.06
CA ALA A 27 -0.22 0.45 -1.82
C ALA A 27 0.46 0.84 -0.52
N PHE A 28 0.84 -0.18 0.24
CA PHE A 28 1.59 0.00 1.48
C PHE A 28 2.84 -0.86 1.40
N LEU A 29 3.98 -0.24 1.62
CA LEU A 29 5.25 -0.96 1.57
C LEU A 29 6.05 -0.69 2.83
N ASP A 30 6.49 -1.76 3.48
CA ASP A 30 7.45 -1.65 4.57
C ASP A 30 8.81 -1.99 3.98
N ILE A 31 9.64 -0.97 3.83
CA ILE A 31 10.92 -1.14 3.16
C ILE A 31 11.83 -2.09 3.92
N SER A 32 11.74 -2.08 5.23
CA SER A 32 12.65 -2.89 6.04
C SER A 32 12.33 -4.37 5.97
N THR A 33 11.07 -4.73 5.88
CA THR A 33 10.67 -6.14 5.84
C THR A 33 10.36 -6.64 4.44
N GLY A 34 10.07 -5.73 3.53
CA GLY A 34 9.66 -6.09 2.19
C GLY A 34 8.17 -6.39 2.06
N GLU A 35 7.42 -6.22 3.13
CA GLU A 35 5.98 -6.45 3.07
C GLU A 35 5.32 -5.41 2.18
N PHE A 36 4.52 -5.87 1.25
CA PHE A 36 3.95 -5.01 0.22
C PHE A 36 2.49 -5.40 0.02
N PHE A 37 1.59 -4.45 0.30
CA PHE A 37 0.16 -4.73 0.24
C PHE A 37 -0.53 -3.72 -0.67
N VAL A 38 -1.57 -4.16 -1.37
CA VAL A 38 -2.35 -3.27 -2.23
C VAL A 38 -3.83 -3.54 -2.03
N ALA A 39 -4.61 -2.52 -2.33
CA ALA A 39 -6.05 -2.64 -2.30
C ALA A 39 -6.65 -1.65 -3.28
N GLU A 40 -7.87 -1.91 -3.68
CA GLU A 40 -8.58 -1.05 -4.61
C GLU A 40 -10.06 -1.12 -4.26
N GLY A 41 -10.73 0.00 -4.35
CA GLY A 41 -12.15 0.03 -4.03
C GLY A 41 -12.64 1.46 -3.92
N SER A 42 -13.72 1.64 -3.17
CA SER A 42 -14.27 2.98 -2.99
C SER A 42 -13.30 3.83 -2.21
N VAL A 43 -13.41 5.14 -2.38
CA VAL A 43 -12.54 6.06 -1.67
C VAL A 43 -12.72 5.89 -0.16
N ASP A 44 -13.95 5.67 0.29
CA ASP A 44 -14.18 5.49 1.72
C ASP A 44 -13.47 4.26 2.27
N TYR A 45 -13.53 3.17 1.55
CA TYR A 45 -12.86 1.95 1.96
C TYR A 45 -11.35 2.15 2.04
N ILE A 46 -10.80 2.78 1.00
CA ILE A 46 -9.36 3.00 0.96
C ILE A 46 -8.93 3.98 2.04
N SER A 47 -9.76 4.98 2.32
CA SER A 47 -9.45 5.93 3.39
C SER A 47 -9.37 5.20 4.73
N LYS A 48 -10.28 4.26 4.96
CA LYS A 48 -10.23 3.47 6.20
C LYS A 48 -8.96 2.63 6.28
N LEU A 49 -8.57 2.05 5.17
CA LEU A 49 -7.35 1.27 5.15
C LEU A 49 -6.13 2.14 5.47
N VAL A 50 -6.08 3.33 4.91
CA VAL A 50 -4.97 4.23 5.19
C VAL A 50 -4.92 4.56 6.68
N ASN A 51 -6.08 4.82 7.27
CA ASN A 51 -6.12 5.11 8.69
C ASN A 51 -5.68 3.91 9.53
N ASN A 52 -6.10 2.72 9.13
CA ASN A 52 -5.73 1.52 9.87
C ASN A 52 -4.25 1.18 9.76
N PHE A 53 -3.69 1.34 8.57
CA PHE A 53 -2.27 1.07 8.38
C PHE A 53 -1.38 2.15 8.97
N SER A 54 -1.90 3.34 9.13
CA SER A 54 -1.15 4.47 9.70
C SER A 54 0.23 4.61 9.08
N PRO A 55 0.32 4.80 7.77
CA PRO A 55 1.64 4.92 7.15
C PRO A 55 2.35 6.18 7.59
N ASN A 56 3.67 6.17 7.51
CA ASN A 56 4.47 7.34 7.83
C ASN A 56 4.38 8.38 6.72
N GLU A 57 4.30 7.92 5.48
CA GLU A 57 4.24 8.80 4.33
C GLU A 57 3.19 8.32 3.35
N VAL A 58 2.51 9.26 2.72
CA VAL A 58 1.53 8.96 1.69
C VAL A 58 1.84 9.81 0.47
N LEU A 59 1.98 9.15 -0.67
CA LEU A 59 2.24 9.80 -1.94
C LEU A 59 0.94 9.91 -2.70
N TYR A 60 0.72 11.04 -3.37
CA TYR A 60 -0.48 11.18 -4.18
C TYR A 60 -0.17 12.03 -5.41
N GLN A 61 -1.11 12.05 -6.34
CA GLN A 61 -0.92 12.69 -7.64
C GLN A 61 -1.04 14.19 -7.53
N ARG A 62 -0.13 14.89 -8.16
CA ARG A 62 -0.01 16.35 -8.04
C ARG A 62 -1.31 17.12 -8.25
N ASN A 63 -2.07 16.80 -9.24
CA ASN A 63 -3.27 17.57 -9.51
C ASN A 63 -4.52 17.03 -8.80
N LYS A 64 -4.34 16.23 -7.78
CA LYS A 64 -5.46 15.68 -7.01
C LYS A 64 -5.45 16.17 -5.57
N ASP A 65 -4.83 17.31 -5.32
CA ASP A 65 -4.68 17.83 -3.95
C ASP A 65 -6.01 17.95 -3.22
N THR A 66 -6.97 18.60 -3.83
CA THR A 66 -8.24 18.85 -3.17
C THR A 66 -8.97 17.55 -2.86
N GLN A 67 -8.99 16.65 -3.81
CA GLN A 67 -9.66 15.38 -3.63
C GLN A 67 -9.01 14.58 -2.52
N PHE A 68 -7.68 14.58 -2.50
CA PHE A 68 -6.96 13.84 -1.48
C PHE A 68 -7.20 14.43 -0.09
N GLN A 69 -7.08 15.74 0.04
CA GLN A 69 -7.27 16.40 1.31
C GLN A 69 -8.68 16.21 1.85
N ASP A 70 -9.67 16.25 0.97
CA ASP A 70 -11.05 16.08 1.39
C ASP A 70 -11.34 14.69 1.90
N LYS A 71 -10.76 13.69 1.30
CA LYS A 71 -11.14 12.32 1.58
C LYS A 71 -10.19 11.59 2.52
N PHE A 72 -8.97 12.03 2.61
CA PHE A 72 -7.97 11.34 3.42
C PHE A 72 -7.49 12.24 4.55
N ASN A 73 -7.97 11.95 5.74
CA ASN A 73 -7.58 12.71 6.92
C ASN A 73 -6.49 11.93 7.64
N THR A 74 -5.30 11.98 7.11
CA THR A 74 -4.17 11.21 7.63
C THR A 74 -3.19 12.11 8.34
N LYS A 75 -2.51 11.55 9.32
CA LYS A 75 -1.45 12.26 10.05
C LYS A 75 -0.10 12.04 9.41
N ALA A 76 -0.05 11.26 8.36
CA ALA A 76 1.19 10.95 7.68
C ALA A 76 1.73 12.18 6.97
N TYR A 77 3.03 12.18 6.70
CA TYR A 77 3.59 13.16 5.79
C TYR A 77 3.09 12.85 4.40
N THR A 78 2.72 13.90 3.66
CA THR A 78 2.18 13.70 2.33
C THR A 78 3.06 14.40 1.32
N PHE A 79 3.26 13.74 0.17
CA PHE A 79 4.06 14.28 -0.91
C PHE A 79 3.34 14.08 -2.23
N ARG A 80 3.43 15.08 -3.08
CA ARG A 80 2.82 15.03 -4.40
C ARG A 80 3.87 14.61 -5.41
N LEU A 81 3.48 13.70 -6.27
CA LEU A 81 4.35 13.29 -7.37
C LEU A 81 3.70 13.66 -8.69
N ASP A 82 4.53 13.77 -9.72
CA ASP A 82 4.06 14.16 -11.03
C ASP A 82 3.04 13.18 -11.59
N GLU A 83 2.16 13.71 -12.43
CA GLU A 83 1.09 12.90 -13.00
C GLU A 83 1.58 11.71 -13.78
N TRP A 84 2.69 11.85 -14.48
CA TRP A 84 3.16 10.77 -15.34
C TRP A 84 3.59 9.53 -14.56
N VAL A 85 3.87 9.69 -13.28
CA VAL A 85 4.23 8.54 -12.45
C VAL A 85 3.01 7.67 -12.18
N PHE A 86 1.83 8.27 -12.21
CA PHE A 86 0.58 7.56 -11.95
C PHE A 86 -0.01 7.01 -13.24
N GLU A 87 0.76 6.16 -13.89
CA GLU A 87 0.41 5.57 -15.15
C GLU A 87 0.43 4.06 -15.00
N LYS A 88 -0.66 3.43 -15.38
CA LYS A 88 -0.77 2.01 -15.16
C LYS A 88 0.29 1.20 -15.89
N ASP A 89 0.57 1.56 -17.13
CA ASP A 89 1.55 0.80 -17.90
C ASP A 89 2.95 0.95 -17.32
N PHE A 90 3.30 2.16 -16.92
CA PHE A 90 4.58 2.42 -16.27
C PHE A 90 4.67 1.62 -14.96
N ALA A 91 3.60 1.64 -14.18
CA ALA A 91 3.57 0.93 -12.91
C ALA A 91 3.67 -0.58 -13.10
N SER A 92 2.93 -1.10 -14.08
CA SER A 92 2.97 -2.53 -14.35
C SER A 92 4.39 -2.97 -14.70
N GLU A 93 5.04 -2.21 -15.55
CA GLU A 93 6.39 -2.55 -15.95
C GLU A 93 7.33 -2.55 -14.75
N LYS A 94 7.19 -1.56 -13.87
CA LYS A 94 7.99 -1.50 -12.67
C LYS A 94 7.82 -2.75 -11.81
N LEU A 95 6.58 -3.15 -11.63
CA LEU A 95 6.29 -4.32 -10.80
C LEU A 95 6.81 -5.60 -11.44
N LEU A 96 6.59 -5.75 -12.74
CA LEU A 96 7.06 -6.94 -13.44
C LEU A 96 8.59 -7.07 -13.34
N ASN A 97 9.27 -5.96 -13.50
CA ASN A 97 10.72 -5.97 -13.39
C ASN A 97 11.17 -6.27 -11.97
N GLN A 98 10.50 -5.69 -10.99
CA GLN A 98 10.86 -5.89 -9.59
C GLN A 98 10.70 -7.34 -9.18
N PHE A 99 9.61 -7.97 -9.61
CA PHE A 99 9.33 -9.34 -9.21
C PHE A 99 9.91 -10.38 -10.16
N GLY A 100 10.49 -9.93 -11.26
CA GLY A 100 11.07 -10.87 -12.21
C GLY A 100 10.06 -11.78 -12.85
N THR A 101 8.89 -11.27 -13.15
CA THR A 101 7.81 -12.06 -13.74
C THR A 101 7.27 -11.36 -14.97
N LYS A 102 6.54 -12.10 -15.78
CA LYS A 102 5.96 -11.55 -17.01
C LYS A 102 4.49 -11.19 -16.85
N SER A 103 3.90 -11.51 -15.72
CA SER A 103 2.48 -11.26 -15.51
C SER A 103 2.22 -11.04 -14.04
N LEU A 104 1.24 -10.19 -13.74
CA LEU A 104 0.83 -9.94 -12.37
C LEU A 104 -0.29 -10.87 -11.93
N LYS A 105 -0.67 -11.80 -12.79
CA LYS A 105 -1.75 -12.74 -12.48
C LYS A 105 -1.45 -13.56 -11.22
N GLY A 106 -0.23 -13.96 -11.07
CA GLY A 106 0.14 -14.80 -9.94
C GLY A 106 -0.10 -14.14 -8.59
N PHE A 107 -0.12 -12.83 -8.57
CA PHE A 107 -0.37 -12.08 -7.34
C PHE A 107 -1.83 -11.71 -7.18
N GLY A 108 -2.65 -11.98 -8.19
CA GLY A 108 -4.07 -11.67 -8.11
C GLY A 108 -4.40 -10.20 -8.28
N ILE A 109 -3.51 -9.41 -8.85
CA ILE A 109 -3.70 -7.97 -8.96
C ILE A 109 -3.74 -7.48 -10.40
N GLU A 110 -3.70 -8.37 -11.36
CA GLU A 110 -3.60 -8.00 -12.76
C GLU A 110 -4.68 -7.02 -13.21
N LYS A 111 -5.88 -7.19 -12.70
CA LYS A 111 -7.00 -6.34 -13.10
C LYS A 111 -7.26 -5.18 -12.16
N MET A 112 -6.43 -5.02 -11.18
CA MET A 112 -6.60 -3.94 -10.20
C MET A 112 -5.78 -2.73 -10.64
N ASP A 113 -6.28 -2.05 -11.67
CA ASP A 113 -5.53 -0.96 -12.30
C ASP A 113 -5.07 0.12 -11.33
N LEU A 114 -5.96 0.54 -10.44
CA LEU A 114 -5.60 1.61 -9.52
C LEU A 114 -4.61 1.14 -8.48
N ALA A 115 -4.77 -0.08 -8.00
CA ALA A 115 -3.85 -0.64 -7.02
C ALA A 115 -2.47 -0.84 -7.64
N VAL A 116 -2.44 -1.35 -8.87
CA VAL A 116 -1.18 -1.55 -9.59
C VAL A 116 -0.47 -0.23 -9.77
N THR A 117 -1.22 0.81 -10.14
CA THR A 117 -0.64 2.13 -10.32
C THR A 117 -0.03 2.63 -9.01
N ALA A 118 -0.76 2.49 -7.91
CA ALA A 118 -0.26 2.93 -6.62
C ALA A 118 1.02 2.18 -6.24
N ALA A 119 1.05 0.87 -6.49
CA ALA A 119 2.23 0.07 -6.16
C ALA A 119 3.44 0.52 -6.98
N GLY A 120 3.23 0.81 -8.25
CA GLY A 120 4.32 1.30 -9.09
C GLY A 120 4.85 2.63 -8.61
N VAL A 121 3.95 3.49 -8.12
CA VAL A 121 4.36 4.79 -7.60
C VAL A 121 5.29 4.61 -6.40
N VAL A 122 4.95 3.71 -5.51
CA VAL A 122 5.77 3.44 -4.34
C VAL A 122 7.16 2.97 -4.76
N LEU A 123 7.22 2.00 -5.67
CA LEU A 123 8.51 1.50 -6.14
C LEU A 123 9.33 2.57 -6.82
N HIS A 124 8.69 3.38 -7.64
CA HIS A 124 9.38 4.46 -8.33
C HIS A 124 9.99 5.43 -7.32
N TYR A 125 9.22 5.80 -6.33
CA TYR A 125 9.66 6.78 -5.35
C TYR A 125 10.91 6.30 -4.61
N ILE A 126 10.88 5.08 -4.10
CA ILE A 126 12.03 4.60 -3.32
C ILE A 126 13.24 4.33 -4.21
N SER A 127 13.02 3.92 -5.45
CA SER A 127 14.15 3.63 -6.32
C SER A 127 14.86 4.89 -6.79
N THR A 128 14.15 6.01 -6.85
CA THR A 128 14.75 7.25 -7.34
C THR A 128 15.18 8.19 -6.22
N ALA A 129 14.44 8.20 -5.12
CA ALA A 129 14.69 9.20 -4.08
C ALA A 129 15.65 8.76 -3.00
N GLU A 130 15.57 7.50 -2.64
CA GLU A 130 16.24 7.07 -1.41
C GLU A 130 17.43 6.13 -1.61
N HIS A 131 17.58 5.61 -2.80
CA HIS A 131 18.67 4.66 -3.07
C HIS A 131 18.64 3.45 -2.14
N HIS A 132 17.46 3.08 -1.68
CA HIS A 132 17.34 1.92 -0.83
C HIS A 132 17.55 0.64 -1.63
N LYS A 133 18.04 -0.37 -0.94
CA LYS A 133 18.08 -1.69 -1.52
C LYS A 133 16.68 -2.24 -1.51
N ILE A 134 16.20 -2.64 -2.66
CA ILE A 134 14.84 -3.13 -2.77
C ILE A 134 14.76 -4.56 -3.30
N SER A 135 15.89 -5.23 -3.39
CA SER A 135 15.90 -6.58 -3.93
C SER A 135 15.12 -7.57 -3.07
N HIS A 136 14.93 -7.25 -1.81
CA HIS A 136 14.16 -8.13 -0.92
C HIS A 136 12.67 -7.99 -1.11
N ILE A 137 12.23 -7.01 -1.89
CA ILE A 137 10.80 -6.83 -2.18
C ILE A 137 10.48 -7.74 -3.35
N SER A 138 10.02 -8.94 -3.03
CA SER A 138 9.86 -9.98 -4.04
C SER A 138 8.42 -10.40 -4.30
N SER A 139 7.48 -9.86 -3.56
CA SER A 139 6.08 -10.23 -3.77
C SER A 139 5.18 -9.10 -3.29
N ILE A 140 3.91 -9.22 -3.65
CA ILE A 140 2.92 -8.22 -3.30
C ILE A 140 1.64 -8.96 -3.00
N GLN A 141 0.93 -8.53 -1.97
CA GLN A 141 -0.32 -9.15 -1.54
C GLN A 141 -1.46 -8.18 -1.67
N ARG A 142 -2.57 -8.67 -2.18
CA ARG A 142 -3.75 -7.82 -2.19
C ARG A 142 -4.48 -8.01 -0.86
N ILE A 143 -5.04 -6.92 -0.38
CA ILE A 143 -5.82 -6.93 0.85
C ILE A 143 -7.25 -7.28 0.48
N GLU A 144 -7.77 -8.36 1.08
CA GLU A 144 -9.12 -8.79 0.78
C GLU A 144 -10.10 -7.97 1.61
N LYS A 145 -11.15 -7.51 0.94
CA LYS A 145 -12.13 -6.68 1.60
C LYS A 145 -12.80 -7.40 2.76
N ASP A 146 -12.97 -8.69 2.61
CA ASP A 146 -13.57 -9.49 3.67
C ASP A 146 -12.75 -9.44 4.93
N HIS A 147 -11.44 -9.44 4.80
CA HIS A 147 -10.57 -9.40 5.96
C HIS A 147 -10.57 -8.04 6.62
N HIS A 148 -10.94 -7.03 5.87
CA HIS A 148 -10.94 -5.68 6.39
C HIS A 148 -11.90 -5.53 7.57
N VAL A 149 -12.97 -6.30 7.58
CA VAL A 149 -13.99 -6.18 8.61
C VAL A 149 -13.41 -6.36 10.00
N TRP A 150 -12.63 -7.40 10.19
CA TRP A 150 -12.07 -7.59 11.53
C TRP A 150 -10.73 -6.92 11.69
N MET A 151 -10.17 -6.39 10.65
CA MET A 151 -8.99 -5.56 10.80
C MET A 151 -9.35 -4.25 11.50
N ASP A 152 -10.59 -3.83 11.41
CA ASP A 152 -11.03 -2.65 12.13
C ASP A 152 -10.94 -2.86 13.63
N ASP A 153 -11.20 -4.07 14.07
CA ASP A 153 -11.17 -4.38 15.48
C ASP A 153 -9.77 -4.66 15.99
N PHE A 154 -8.90 -5.03 15.08
CA PHE A 154 -7.54 -5.38 15.43
C PHE A 154 -6.61 -4.37 14.79
N THR A 155 -5.74 -3.81 15.56
CA THR A 155 -4.85 -2.81 15.00
C THR A 155 -3.89 -3.44 14.01
N ILE A 156 -3.33 -2.58 13.19
CA ILE A 156 -2.34 -3.05 12.22
C ILE A 156 -1.11 -3.60 12.91
N SER A 157 -0.95 -3.28 14.19
CA SER A 157 0.17 -3.86 14.93
C SER A 157 0.08 -5.38 14.98
N ASN A 158 -1.09 -5.92 14.68
CA ASN A 158 -1.27 -7.37 14.61
C ASN A 158 -1.18 -7.86 13.18
N LEU A 159 -0.57 -7.09 12.33
CA LEU A 159 -0.55 -7.41 10.92
C LEU A 159 0.08 -8.76 10.62
N GLU A 160 1.02 -9.17 11.39
CA GLU A 160 1.64 -10.46 11.13
C GLU A 160 0.65 -11.61 11.22
N LEU A 161 -0.46 -11.40 11.88
CA LEU A 161 -1.48 -12.41 11.97
C LEU A 161 -2.15 -12.64 10.62
N ILE A 162 -2.13 -11.65 9.79
CA ILE A 162 -2.75 -11.73 8.48
C ILE A 162 -2.01 -12.74 7.62
N HIS A 163 -0.76 -12.94 7.89
CA HIS A 163 0.07 -13.85 7.11
C HIS A 163 -0.18 -15.30 7.44
N SER A 164 -0.94 -15.55 8.47
CA SER A 164 -1.20 -16.91 8.92
C SER A 164 -2.67 -17.25 8.78
N PRO A 165 -3.04 -18.06 7.80
CA PRO A 165 -4.44 -18.45 7.63
C PRO A 165 -4.99 -19.11 8.89
N HIS A 166 -4.14 -19.84 9.55
CA HIS A 166 -4.52 -20.50 10.78
C HIS A 166 -4.99 -19.48 11.82
N TYR A 167 -4.25 -18.39 11.91
CA TYR A 167 -4.60 -17.36 12.86
C TYR A 167 -5.91 -16.68 12.49
N LEU A 168 -6.10 -16.46 11.20
CA LEU A 168 -7.33 -15.83 10.76
C LEU A 168 -8.53 -16.65 11.17
N SER A 169 -8.40 -17.96 11.13
CA SER A 169 -9.48 -18.82 11.54
C SER A 169 -9.83 -18.63 13.00
N LEU A 170 -8.83 -18.48 13.82
CA LEU A 170 -9.07 -18.28 15.24
C LEU A 170 -9.77 -16.98 15.52
N ILE A 171 -9.42 -15.96 14.76
CA ILE A 171 -10.02 -14.66 14.97
C ILE A 171 -11.49 -14.66 14.66
N HIS A 172 -11.88 -15.43 13.67
CA HIS A 172 -13.28 -15.49 13.28
C HIS A 172 -14.15 -16.22 14.26
N ILE A 173 -13.55 -16.97 15.06
CA ILE A 173 -14.30 -17.69 16.08
C ILE A 173 -14.59 -16.78 17.25
#